data_720dffc9c4e3e43eaeb1b89af467f488
#
_entry.id   720dffc9c4e3e43eaeb1b89af467f488
#
_cell.length_a   1.000
_cell.length_b   1.000
_cell.length_c   1.000
_cell.angle_alpha   90.00
_cell.angle_beta   90.00
_cell.angle_gamma   90.00
#
_symmetry.space_group_name_H-M   'P 1'
#
loop_
_entity.id
_entity.type
_entity.pdbx_description
1 polymer ?
#
loop_
_entity_poly.entity_id
_entity_poly.type
_entity_poly.pdbx_seq_one_letter_code
_entity_poly.pdbx_strand_id
1 'polypeptide(L)'
;MNNNLKTKENAKLLIIFSSILLGIDVIYIISGSLVPIFGLLLAIASIVFFILTVVYGFKTGSRELKNSNRMIIRKLSIALIALFAAAIAMVIVAIIIAISLSLGAYNYEYPTNEYNPFLLESSTFALYIICLILILAELGVLIALLCFAVKVYCAKNNNNVNNETNNYDGSYQGPQNWNSDNQQ
;
A
#
# COMPACT_ATOMS: atom_id res chain seq x y z
N MET A 1 8.77 19.81 -17.72
CA MET A 1 9.07 18.43 -17.33
C MET A 1 7.79 17.60 -17.46
N ASN A 2 7.81 16.53 -18.25
CA ASN A 2 6.60 15.82 -18.66
C ASN A 2 6.00 15.06 -17.46
N ASN A 3 4.76 15.38 -17.07
CA ASN A 3 4.08 14.80 -15.89
C ASN A 3 4.02 13.26 -15.92
N ASN A 4 4.02 12.66 -17.12
CA ASN A 4 4.02 11.22 -17.30
C ASN A 4 5.35 10.57 -16.90
N LEU A 5 6.49 11.24 -17.17
CA LEU A 5 7.82 10.74 -16.80
C LEU A 5 7.97 10.70 -15.28
N LYS A 6 7.59 11.78 -14.60
CA LYS A 6 7.61 11.85 -13.13
C LYS A 6 6.72 10.79 -12.46
N THR A 7 5.57 10.50 -13.07
CA THR A 7 4.68 9.43 -12.54
C THR A 7 5.32 8.05 -12.67
N LYS A 8 6.02 7.77 -13.79
CA LYS A 8 6.74 6.50 -13.98
C LYS A 8 7.88 6.32 -12.99
N GLU A 9 8.66 7.38 -12.75
CA GLU A 9 9.72 7.37 -11.74
C GLU A 9 9.17 7.09 -10.34
N ASN A 10 8.07 7.77 -9.94
CA ASN A 10 7.42 7.51 -8.67
C ASN A 10 6.88 6.09 -8.57
N ALA A 11 6.31 5.53 -9.65
CA ALA A 11 5.83 4.15 -9.69
C ALA A 11 7.00 3.15 -9.55
N LYS A 12 8.15 3.41 -10.19
CA LYS A 12 9.37 2.59 -10.03
C LYS A 12 9.84 2.57 -8.58
N LEU A 13 9.91 3.72 -7.92
CA LEU A 13 10.30 3.83 -6.52
C LEU A 13 9.29 3.14 -5.60
N LEU A 14 7.99 3.27 -5.89
CA LEU A 14 6.94 2.56 -5.16
C LEU A 14 7.12 1.03 -5.26
N ILE A 15 7.42 0.48 -6.43
CA ILE A 15 7.70 -0.94 -6.63
C ILE A 15 8.89 -1.38 -5.77
N ILE A 16 9.99 -0.62 -5.81
CA ILE A 16 11.20 -0.94 -5.04
C ILE A 16 10.88 -0.97 -3.54
N PHE A 17 10.29 0.10 -3.00
CA PHE A 17 10.03 0.19 -1.57
C PHE A 17 9.00 -0.82 -1.06
N SER A 18 7.92 -1.06 -1.82
CA SER A 18 6.93 -2.08 -1.45
C SER A 18 7.49 -3.50 -1.53
N SER A 19 8.40 -3.79 -2.47
CA SER A 19 9.08 -5.09 -2.53
C SER A 19 10.04 -5.31 -1.37
N ILE A 20 10.79 -4.27 -0.97
CA ILE A 20 11.68 -4.34 0.20
C ILE A 20 10.86 -4.52 1.47
N LEU A 21 9.79 -3.75 1.65
CA LEU A 21 8.91 -3.86 2.80
C LEU A 21 8.33 -5.27 2.92
N LEU A 22 7.78 -5.81 1.83
CA LEU A 22 7.25 -7.18 1.77
C LEU A 22 8.33 -8.22 2.13
N GLY A 23 9.56 -8.04 1.66
CA GLY A 23 10.69 -8.91 2.01
C GLY A 23 11.03 -8.84 3.50
N ILE A 24 11.04 -7.64 4.10
CA ILE A 24 11.28 -7.45 5.53
C ILE A 24 10.18 -8.14 6.36
N ASP A 25 8.91 -7.97 5.98
CA ASP A 25 7.78 -8.56 6.71
C ASP A 25 7.82 -10.09 6.68
N VAL A 26 8.15 -10.68 5.52
CA VAL A 26 8.34 -12.15 5.38
C VAL A 26 9.51 -12.63 6.24
N ILE A 27 10.65 -11.93 6.22
CA ILE A 27 11.80 -12.28 7.06
C ILE A 27 11.44 -12.15 8.54
N TYR A 28 10.71 -11.10 8.94
CA TYR A 28 10.27 -10.89 10.31
C TYR A 28 9.35 -12.02 10.80
N ILE A 29 8.44 -12.50 9.98
CA ILE A 29 7.56 -13.64 10.31
C ILE A 29 8.38 -14.91 10.56
N ILE A 30 9.43 -15.14 9.74
CA ILE A 30 10.24 -16.37 9.81
C ILE A 30 11.26 -16.31 10.95
N SER A 31 11.91 -15.16 11.18
CA SER A 31 13.07 -15.03 12.05
C SER A 31 12.87 -14.17 13.29
N GLY A 32 11.78 -13.40 13.37
CA GLY A 32 11.58 -12.40 14.42
C GLY A 32 11.49 -12.96 15.84
N SER A 33 11.17 -14.25 15.99
CA SER A 33 11.15 -14.94 17.29
C SER A 33 12.51 -15.48 17.74
N LEU A 34 13.51 -15.56 16.85
CA LEU A 34 14.76 -16.27 17.11
C LEU A 34 15.84 -15.37 17.75
N VAL A 35 15.89 -14.09 17.37
CA VAL A 35 16.91 -13.15 17.88
C VAL A 35 16.27 -11.78 18.15
N PRO A 36 16.06 -11.38 19.43
CA PRO A 36 15.35 -10.14 19.76
C PRO A 36 15.98 -8.88 19.18
N ILE A 37 17.31 -8.77 19.16
CA ILE A 37 18.04 -7.61 18.60
C ILE A 37 17.82 -7.50 17.09
N PHE A 38 17.83 -8.62 16.38
CA PHE A 38 17.59 -8.66 14.95
C PHE A 38 16.13 -8.27 14.62
N GLY A 39 15.18 -8.76 15.44
CA GLY A 39 13.78 -8.36 15.34
C GLY A 39 13.56 -6.84 15.51
N LEU A 40 14.28 -6.21 16.44
CA LEU A 40 14.22 -4.75 16.64
C LEU A 40 14.74 -4.00 15.42
N LEU A 41 15.86 -4.43 14.83
CA LEU A 41 16.41 -3.80 13.62
C LEU A 41 15.45 -3.93 12.42
N LEU A 42 14.85 -5.10 12.25
CA LEU A 42 13.85 -5.34 11.21
C LEU A 42 12.60 -4.46 11.42
N ALA A 43 12.13 -4.31 12.66
CA ALA A 43 11.00 -3.47 12.98
C ALA A 43 11.26 -1.99 12.64
N ILE A 44 12.45 -1.46 12.96
CA ILE A 44 12.84 -0.10 12.59
C ILE A 44 12.90 0.04 11.05
N ALA A 45 13.51 -0.91 10.36
CA ALA A 45 13.58 -0.91 8.91
C ALA A 45 12.16 -0.95 8.28
N SER A 46 11.26 -1.81 8.79
CA SER A 46 9.87 -1.90 8.33
C SER A 46 9.16 -0.55 8.44
N ILE A 47 9.27 0.17 9.56
CA ILE A 47 8.66 1.49 9.72
C ILE A 47 9.16 2.48 8.66
N VAL A 48 10.48 2.52 8.40
CA VAL A 48 11.06 3.42 7.40
C VAL A 48 10.53 3.11 6.01
N PHE A 49 10.58 1.83 5.59
CA PHE A 49 10.09 1.41 4.27
C PHE A 49 8.57 1.53 4.13
N PHE A 50 7.82 1.34 5.22
CA PHE A 50 6.38 1.62 5.28
C PHE A 50 6.08 3.08 4.94
N ILE A 51 6.75 4.04 5.61
CA ILE A 51 6.56 5.48 5.36
C ILE A 51 6.89 5.80 3.90
N LEU A 52 8.01 5.28 3.37
CA LEU A 52 8.39 5.49 1.97
C LEU A 52 7.36 4.92 1.01
N THR A 53 6.87 3.70 1.25
CA THR A 53 5.82 3.05 0.44
C THR A 53 4.55 3.89 0.40
N VAL A 54 4.09 4.39 1.55
CA VAL A 54 2.91 5.25 1.65
C VAL A 54 3.12 6.56 0.89
N VAL A 55 4.23 7.27 1.11
CA VAL A 55 4.55 8.53 0.44
C VAL A 55 4.56 8.38 -1.08
N TYR A 56 5.24 7.35 -1.60
CA TYR A 56 5.29 7.10 -3.04
C TYR A 56 3.97 6.54 -3.59
N GLY A 57 3.20 5.83 -2.78
CA GLY A 57 1.84 5.43 -3.10
C GLY A 57 0.93 6.65 -3.34
N PHE A 58 1.00 7.66 -2.49
CA PHE A 58 0.27 8.92 -2.70
C PHE A 58 0.79 9.73 -3.90
N LYS A 59 2.11 9.78 -4.13
CA LYS A 59 2.70 10.47 -5.29
C LYS A 59 2.33 9.80 -6.61
N THR A 60 2.23 8.48 -6.65
CA THR A 60 1.85 7.70 -7.82
C THR A 60 0.34 7.70 -8.02
N GLY A 61 -0.43 7.71 -6.94
CA GLY A 61 -1.88 7.70 -6.94
C GLY A 61 -2.51 8.98 -7.51
N SER A 62 -3.75 8.87 -7.99
CA SER A 62 -4.55 10.01 -8.47
C SER A 62 -5.92 10.00 -7.83
N ARG A 63 -6.55 11.19 -7.74
CA ARG A 63 -7.97 11.35 -7.37
C ARG A 63 -8.90 11.25 -8.58
N GLU A 64 -8.36 11.36 -9.79
CA GLU A 64 -9.15 11.40 -11.01
C GLU A 64 -9.67 10.01 -11.38
N LEU A 65 -10.97 9.92 -11.64
CA LEU A 65 -11.66 8.69 -12.08
C LEU A 65 -11.12 8.16 -13.41
N LYS A 66 -10.62 9.05 -14.29
CA LYS A 66 -10.06 8.69 -15.59
C LYS A 66 -8.83 7.76 -15.48
N ASN A 67 -8.12 7.76 -14.35
CA ASN A 67 -6.93 6.95 -14.09
C ASN A 67 -7.22 5.85 -13.06
N SER A 68 -8.07 4.88 -13.38
CA SER A 68 -8.55 3.83 -12.48
C SER A 68 -7.41 3.14 -11.69
N ASN A 69 -6.34 2.71 -12.35
CA ASN A 69 -5.22 2.04 -11.67
C ASN A 69 -4.52 2.95 -10.64
N ARG A 70 -4.36 4.24 -10.95
CA ARG A 70 -3.75 5.23 -10.04
C ARG A 70 -4.67 5.54 -8.86
N MET A 71 -6.00 5.55 -9.08
CA MET A 71 -6.97 5.70 -8.02
C MET A 71 -6.94 4.52 -7.04
N ILE A 72 -6.80 3.29 -7.55
CA ILE A 72 -6.68 2.08 -6.73
C ILE A 72 -5.39 2.13 -5.88
N ILE A 73 -4.24 2.53 -6.43
CA ILE A 73 -2.99 2.70 -5.67
C ILE A 73 -3.21 3.64 -4.48
N ARG A 74 -3.89 4.76 -4.69
CA ARG A 74 -4.19 5.70 -3.61
C ARG A 74 -5.07 5.09 -2.52
N LYS A 75 -6.13 4.34 -2.90
CA LYS A 75 -7.00 3.65 -1.95
C LYS A 75 -6.24 2.57 -1.16
N LEU A 76 -5.37 1.81 -1.83
CA LEU A 76 -4.52 0.81 -1.18
C LEU A 76 -3.53 1.45 -0.20
N SER A 77 -2.95 2.61 -0.53
CA SER A 77 -2.07 3.34 0.40
C SER A 77 -2.82 3.81 1.65
N ILE A 78 -4.08 4.23 1.51
CA ILE A 78 -4.93 4.58 2.65
C ILE A 78 -5.26 3.33 3.48
N ALA A 79 -5.59 2.21 2.84
CA ALA A 79 -5.84 0.94 3.52
C ALA A 79 -4.61 0.46 4.31
N LEU A 80 -3.42 0.63 3.75
CA LEU A 80 -2.16 0.29 4.42
C LEU A 80 -1.95 1.13 5.69
N ILE A 81 -2.24 2.44 5.65
CA ILE A 81 -2.19 3.29 6.85
C ILE A 81 -3.21 2.82 7.91
N ALA A 82 -4.43 2.47 7.49
CA ALA A 82 -5.46 2.01 8.40
C ALA A 82 -5.07 0.69 9.09
N LEU A 83 -4.48 -0.26 8.34
CA LEU A 83 -3.96 -1.51 8.90
C LEU A 83 -2.82 -1.27 9.89
N PHE A 84 -1.89 -0.37 9.58
CA PHE A 84 -0.80 -0.01 10.47
C PHE A 84 -1.31 0.64 11.77
N ALA A 85 -2.31 1.53 11.67
CA ALA A 85 -2.94 2.12 12.85
C ALA A 85 -3.67 1.06 13.70
N ALA A 86 -4.33 0.09 13.08
CA ALA A 86 -4.94 -1.04 13.76
C ALA A 86 -3.90 -1.92 14.47
N ALA A 87 -2.75 -2.19 13.83
CA ALA A 87 -1.66 -2.93 14.43
C ALA A 87 -1.10 -2.22 15.67
N ILE A 88 -0.89 -0.89 15.61
CA ILE A 88 -0.47 -0.10 16.78
C ILE A 88 -1.51 -0.19 17.91
N ALA A 89 -2.79 -0.06 17.60
CA ALA A 89 -3.86 -0.17 18.60
C ALA A 89 -3.84 -1.54 19.29
N MET A 90 -3.62 -2.63 18.53
CA MET A 90 -3.51 -3.98 19.08
C MET A 90 -2.28 -4.14 19.99
N VAL A 91 -1.14 -3.55 19.65
CA VAL A 91 0.05 -3.53 20.51
C VAL A 91 -0.24 -2.83 21.85
N ILE A 92 -0.93 -1.68 21.81
CA ILE A 92 -1.32 -0.96 23.03
C ILE A 92 -2.23 -1.81 23.89
N VAL A 93 -3.23 -2.47 23.32
CA VAL A 93 -4.13 -3.38 24.05
C VAL A 93 -3.34 -4.55 24.66
N ALA A 94 -2.41 -5.14 23.92
CA ALA A 94 -1.56 -6.22 24.43
C ALA A 94 -0.71 -5.77 25.63
N ILE A 95 -0.13 -4.55 25.58
CA ILE A 95 0.64 -3.96 26.68
C ILE A 95 -0.26 -3.75 27.92
N ILE A 96 -1.46 -3.21 27.74
CA ILE A 96 -2.41 -2.98 28.85
C ILE A 96 -2.77 -4.32 29.52
N ILE A 97 -3.06 -5.34 28.73
CA ILE A 97 -3.35 -6.68 29.26
C ILE A 97 -2.13 -7.23 30.03
N ALA A 98 -0.92 -7.14 29.46
CA ALA A 98 0.30 -7.61 30.11
C ALA A 98 0.56 -6.91 31.46
N ILE A 99 0.37 -5.58 31.51
CA ILE A 99 0.49 -4.80 32.76
C ILE A 99 -0.58 -5.22 33.77
N SER A 100 -1.83 -5.35 33.34
CA SER A 100 -2.93 -5.77 34.23
C SER A 100 -2.69 -7.15 34.85
N LEU A 101 -2.15 -8.07 34.06
CA LEU A 101 -1.79 -9.41 34.53
C LEU A 101 -0.62 -9.38 35.51
N SER A 102 0.42 -8.58 35.25
CA SER A 102 1.56 -8.45 36.15
C SER A 102 1.16 -7.84 37.48
N LEU A 103 0.33 -6.78 37.47
CA LEU A 103 -0.18 -6.15 38.71
C LEU A 103 -1.12 -7.09 39.48
N GLY A 104 -1.95 -7.87 38.80
CA GLY A 104 -2.77 -8.89 39.40
C GLY A 104 -1.96 -9.95 40.13
N ALA A 105 -0.86 -10.42 39.53
CA ALA A 105 0.04 -11.40 40.12
C ALA A 105 0.71 -10.92 41.42
N TYR A 106 1.01 -9.63 41.56
CA TYR A 106 1.62 -9.05 42.77
C TYR A 106 0.63 -8.89 43.93
N ASN A 107 -0.67 -8.78 43.67
CA ASN A 107 -1.70 -8.60 44.71
C ASN A 107 -2.20 -9.90 45.31
N TYR A 108 -1.80 -11.05 44.78
CA TYR A 108 -2.22 -12.38 45.30
C TYR A 108 -1.18 -12.94 46.31
N GLU A 109 -1.00 -12.26 47.44
CA GLU A 109 -0.30 -12.81 48.59
C GLU A 109 -1.21 -13.74 49.45
N TYR A 110 -2.45 -13.94 49.04
CA TYR A 110 -3.39 -14.87 49.65
C TYR A 110 -3.97 -15.85 48.61
N PRO A 111 -3.83 -17.17 48.83
CA PRO A 111 -4.32 -18.18 47.89
C PRO A 111 -5.84 -18.36 48.10
N THR A 112 -6.66 -17.52 47.53
CA THR A 112 -8.08 -17.85 47.35
C THR A 112 -8.27 -18.38 45.92
N ASN A 113 -8.72 -19.57 45.86
CA ASN A 113 -8.98 -20.59 44.85
C ASN A 113 -9.64 -20.24 43.53
N GLU A 114 -9.40 -19.11 42.90
CA GLU A 114 -10.03 -18.82 41.60
C GLU A 114 -9.09 -18.19 40.56
N TYR A 115 -7.82 -18.63 40.52
CA TYR A 115 -7.02 -18.39 39.33
C TYR A 115 -7.49 -19.33 38.22
N ASN A 116 -8.26 -18.84 37.28
CA ASN A 116 -8.66 -19.61 36.12
C ASN A 116 -7.65 -19.45 34.98
N PRO A 117 -6.64 -20.33 34.85
CA PRO A 117 -5.61 -20.24 33.84
C PRO A 117 -6.19 -20.30 32.42
N PHE A 118 -7.37 -20.88 32.27
CA PHE A 118 -8.06 -21.03 30.99
C PHE A 118 -8.51 -19.69 30.38
N LEU A 119 -8.88 -18.70 31.19
CA LEU A 119 -9.26 -17.37 30.68
C LEU A 119 -8.03 -16.58 30.15
N LEU A 120 -6.89 -16.77 30.78
CA LEU A 120 -5.64 -16.14 30.33
C LEU A 120 -5.17 -16.76 29.01
N GLU A 121 -5.20 -18.07 28.90
CA GLU A 121 -4.78 -18.82 27.72
C GLU A 121 -5.70 -18.51 26.51
N SER A 122 -7.02 -18.40 26.74
CA SER A 122 -7.97 -18.06 25.68
C SER A 122 -7.82 -16.62 25.17
N SER A 123 -7.53 -15.65 26.04
CA SER A 123 -7.36 -14.23 25.64
C SER A 123 -6.08 -14.01 24.86
N THR A 124 -4.98 -14.65 25.24
CA THR A 124 -3.71 -14.58 24.49
C THR A 124 -3.81 -15.26 23.14
N PHE A 125 -4.53 -16.37 23.04
CA PHE A 125 -4.78 -17.06 21.78
C PHE A 125 -5.65 -16.22 20.83
N ALA A 126 -6.69 -15.56 21.33
CA ALA A 126 -7.53 -14.66 20.54
C ALA A 126 -6.72 -13.48 19.99
N LEU A 127 -5.86 -12.84 20.80
CA LEU A 127 -4.95 -11.78 20.35
C LEU A 127 -4.01 -12.27 19.25
N TYR A 128 -3.44 -13.47 19.41
CA TYR A 128 -2.57 -14.05 18.39
C TYR A 128 -3.27 -14.23 17.05
N ILE A 129 -4.51 -14.75 17.04
CA ILE A 129 -5.30 -14.91 15.82
C ILE A 129 -5.59 -13.56 15.16
N ILE A 130 -5.96 -12.53 15.94
CA ILE A 130 -6.23 -11.19 15.41
C ILE A 130 -4.96 -10.61 14.78
N CYS A 131 -3.80 -10.72 15.44
CA CYS A 131 -2.52 -10.28 14.89
C CYS A 131 -2.18 -11.01 13.59
N LEU A 132 -2.42 -12.32 13.51
CA LEU A 132 -2.18 -13.12 12.31
C LEU A 132 -3.06 -12.62 11.14
N ILE A 133 -4.34 -12.34 11.40
CA ILE A 133 -5.26 -11.81 10.38
C ILE A 133 -4.78 -10.43 9.89
N LEU A 134 -4.33 -9.55 10.78
CA LEU A 134 -3.82 -8.23 10.40
C LEU A 134 -2.57 -8.33 9.54
N ILE A 135 -1.62 -9.21 9.87
CA ILE A 135 -0.41 -9.45 9.08
C ILE A 135 -0.77 -9.98 7.68
N LEU A 136 -1.68 -10.95 7.59
CA LEU A 136 -2.13 -11.48 6.31
C LEU A 136 -2.84 -10.42 5.46
N ALA A 137 -3.64 -9.55 6.08
CA ALA A 137 -4.29 -8.44 5.40
C ALA A 137 -3.27 -7.42 4.87
N GLU A 138 -2.24 -7.08 5.66
CA GLU A 138 -1.15 -6.19 5.26
C GLU A 138 -0.37 -6.74 4.06
N LEU A 139 0.03 -8.01 4.11
CA LEU A 139 0.68 -8.69 2.99
C LEU A 139 -0.20 -8.67 1.72
N GLY A 140 -1.49 -8.93 1.86
CA GLY A 140 -2.44 -8.87 0.75
C GLY A 140 -2.52 -7.47 0.11
N VAL A 141 -2.57 -6.41 0.92
CA VAL A 141 -2.59 -5.02 0.45
C VAL A 141 -1.27 -4.65 -0.22
N LEU A 142 -0.11 -5.06 0.31
CA LEU A 142 1.21 -4.82 -0.28
C LEU A 142 1.36 -5.51 -1.64
N ILE A 143 0.93 -6.76 -1.77
CA ILE A 143 0.95 -7.49 -3.04
C ILE A 143 0.05 -6.79 -4.07
N ALA A 144 -1.17 -6.39 -3.69
CA ALA A 144 -2.07 -5.65 -4.56
C ALA A 144 -1.47 -4.31 -5.00
N LEU A 145 -0.89 -3.55 -4.06
CA LEU A 145 -0.22 -2.28 -4.33
C LEU A 145 0.92 -2.46 -5.35
N LEU A 146 1.73 -3.49 -5.19
CA LEU A 146 2.83 -3.84 -6.09
C LEU A 146 2.31 -4.19 -7.49
N CYS A 147 1.27 -5.00 -7.61
CA CYS A 147 0.66 -5.34 -8.89
C CYS A 147 0.13 -4.11 -9.64
N PHE A 148 -0.56 -3.19 -8.94
CA PHE A 148 -1.05 -1.96 -9.56
C PHE A 148 0.07 -0.97 -9.88
N ALA A 149 1.12 -0.88 -9.07
CA ALA A 149 2.30 -0.06 -9.35
C ALA A 149 3.02 -0.53 -10.61
N VAL A 150 3.18 -1.85 -10.81
CA VAL A 150 3.73 -2.43 -12.05
C VAL A 150 2.85 -2.10 -13.25
N LYS A 151 1.52 -2.21 -13.14
CA LYS A 151 0.59 -1.81 -14.22
C LYS A 151 0.77 -0.35 -14.61
N VAL A 152 0.90 0.56 -13.64
CA VAL A 152 1.14 2.00 -13.91
C VAL A 152 2.50 2.24 -14.52
N TYR A 153 3.54 1.52 -14.07
CA TYR A 153 4.89 1.62 -14.61
C TYR A 153 4.97 1.12 -16.06
N CYS A 154 4.35 -0.04 -16.34
CA CYS A 154 4.34 -0.67 -17.66
C CYS A 154 3.32 -0.04 -18.63
N ALA A 155 2.40 0.82 -18.16
CA ALA A 155 1.43 1.47 -19.03
C ALA A 155 2.15 2.21 -20.14
N LYS A 156 2.05 1.66 -21.36
CA LYS A 156 2.64 2.21 -22.58
C LYS A 156 2.01 3.58 -22.82
N ASN A 157 2.83 4.55 -23.25
CA ASN A 157 2.40 5.90 -23.61
C ASN A 157 1.51 5.83 -24.88
N ASN A 158 0.29 5.31 -24.76
CA ASN A 158 -0.65 5.27 -25.88
C ASN A 158 -1.16 6.67 -26.30
N ASN A 159 -0.74 7.73 -25.57
CA ASN A 159 -1.14 9.09 -25.89
C ASN A 159 -0.35 9.73 -27.06
N ASN A 160 0.71 9.09 -27.56
CA ASN A 160 1.45 9.64 -28.72
C ASN A 160 0.92 9.12 -30.06
N VAL A 161 0.11 8.06 -30.08
CA VAL A 161 -0.38 7.50 -31.35
C VAL A 161 -1.62 8.24 -31.86
N ASN A 162 -2.41 8.85 -30.99
CA ASN A 162 -3.61 9.57 -31.40
C ASN A 162 -3.39 11.03 -31.82
N ASN A 163 -2.19 11.59 -31.59
CA ASN A 163 -1.88 12.95 -32.06
C ASN A 163 -1.18 12.97 -33.43
N GLU A 164 -0.67 11.84 -33.90
CA GLU A 164 -0.09 11.78 -35.27
C GLU A 164 -1.15 11.44 -36.32
N THR A 165 -2.25 10.80 -35.95
CA THR A 165 -3.35 10.50 -36.90
C THR A 165 -4.31 11.65 -37.11
N ASN A 166 -4.35 12.66 -36.22
CA ASN A 166 -5.19 13.84 -36.42
C ASN A 166 -4.53 15.00 -37.19
N ASN A 167 -3.27 14.84 -37.58
CA ASN A 167 -2.56 15.83 -38.46
C ASN A 167 -2.62 15.46 -39.92
N TYR A 168 -3.33 14.40 -40.33
CA TYR A 168 -3.57 14.03 -41.74
C TYR A 168 -5.00 14.29 -42.16
N ASP A 169 -5.69 15.24 -41.57
CA ASP A 169 -6.99 15.68 -42.08
C ASP A 169 -6.81 17.03 -42.82
N GLY A 170 -6.52 16.88 -44.06
CA GLY A 170 -7.38 17.39 -45.14
C GLY A 170 -7.34 18.86 -45.38
N SER A 171 -6.30 19.33 -45.97
CA SER A 171 -6.53 20.38 -46.96
C SER A 171 -6.60 19.79 -48.38
N TYR A 172 -7.62 18.99 -48.65
CA TYR A 172 -8.12 18.81 -49.98
C TYR A 172 -9.04 20.02 -50.29
N GLN A 173 -8.45 21.14 -50.68
CA GLN A 173 -9.16 22.15 -51.45
C GLN A 173 -9.43 21.53 -52.81
N GLY A 174 -10.66 21.09 -53.05
CA GLY A 174 -11.15 20.69 -54.33
C GLY A 174 -11.03 21.89 -55.32
N PRO A 175 -10.91 21.60 -56.63
CA PRO A 175 -10.69 22.63 -57.65
C PRO A 175 -11.91 23.59 -57.66
N GLN A 176 -11.62 24.86 -57.45
CA GLN A 176 -12.59 25.95 -57.69
C GLN A 176 -13.02 25.93 -59.14
N ASN A 177 -14.26 25.57 -59.37
CA ASN A 177 -14.90 25.62 -60.68
C ASN A 177 -15.11 27.09 -61.07
N TRP A 178 -14.26 27.59 -61.95
CA TRP A 178 -14.43 28.84 -62.65
C TRP A 178 -15.51 28.66 -63.70
N ASN A 179 -16.73 28.96 -63.38
CA ASN A 179 -17.75 29.25 -64.40
C ASN A 179 -17.82 30.73 -64.59
N SER A 180 -17.12 31.18 -65.62
CA SER A 180 -17.42 32.41 -66.33
C SER A 180 -18.66 32.17 -67.16
N ASP A 181 -19.77 32.79 -66.81
CA ASP A 181 -20.84 33.02 -67.78
C ASP A 181 -20.93 34.52 -68.03
N ASN A 182 -20.39 34.87 -69.17
CA ASN A 182 -20.82 35.98 -69.99
C ASN A 182 -22.24 35.71 -70.47
N GLN A 183 -23.08 36.68 -70.47
CA GLN A 183 -23.89 37.17 -71.56
C GLN A 183 -25.15 37.89 -71.11
N GLN A 184 -25.20 39.09 -71.58
CA GLN A 184 -26.28 39.99 -72.01
C GLN A 184 -27.04 40.76 -70.98
#